data_ac697ee6a1465cc3b1563ed1d49dab5e
#
_entry.id   ac697ee6a1465cc3b1563ed1d49dab5e
#
_cell.length_a   1.000
_cell.length_b   1.000
_cell.length_c   1.000
_cell.angle_alpha   90.00
_cell.angle_beta   90.00
_cell.angle_gamma   90.00
#
_symmetry.space_group_name_H-M   'P 1'
#
loop_
_entity.id
_entity.type
_entity.pdbx_description
1 polymer ?
#
loop_
_entity_poly.entity_id
_entity_poly.type
_entity_poly.pdbx_seq_one_letter_code
_entity_poly.pdbx_strand_id
1 'polypeptide(L)'
;MKPKIEFDDKMVQKALDGLDPKTFRNAVKAGMRKSANLIKSEAVRNYKSEYPGSNRHKAIHMKVYRTGMGAMVDLIFLKGDKEMKPLVLRFQNNGTAMRATKAGYDRGFMAASNFFSNAVAAKKSQAESELARNVDEAIVKKARKEGLV
;
A
#
# COMPACT_ATOMS: atom_id res chain seq x y z
N MET A 1 -25.96 4.36 4.46
CA MET A 1 -26.20 3.33 3.43
C MET A 1 -24.85 2.77 3.01
N LYS A 2 -24.54 1.50 3.30
CA LYS A 2 -23.32 0.88 2.78
C LYS A 2 -23.52 0.67 1.28
N PRO A 3 -22.62 1.11 0.40
CA PRO A 3 -22.77 0.84 -1.02
C PRO A 3 -22.77 -0.68 -1.22
N LYS A 4 -23.86 -1.23 -1.67
CA LYS A 4 -23.98 -2.63 -2.06
C LYS A 4 -23.29 -2.76 -3.42
N ILE A 5 -22.09 -3.33 -3.43
CA ILE A 5 -21.39 -3.65 -4.68
C ILE A 5 -21.99 -4.98 -5.13
N GLU A 6 -22.83 -4.93 -6.16
CA GLU A 6 -23.30 -6.14 -6.84
C GLU A 6 -22.21 -6.57 -7.81
N PHE A 7 -21.63 -7.75 -7.58
CA PHE A 7 -20.77 -8.42 -8.54
C PHE A 7 -21.62 -9.36 -9.39
N ASP A 8 -21.26 -9.48 -10.65
CA ASP A 8 -21.74 -10.58 -11.47
C ASP A 8 -20.97 -11.85 -11.11
N ASP A 9 -21.42 -12.51 -10.01
CA ASP A 9 -20.80 -13.71 -9.48
C ASP A 9 -20.65 -14.82 -10.52
N LYS A 10 -21.56 -14.89 -11.51
CA LYS A 10 -21.51 -15.90 -12.58
C LYS A 10 -20.35 -15.66 -13.53
N MET A 11 -20.08 -14.39 -13.88
CA MET A 11 -18.94 -14.04 -14.73
C MET A 11 -17.63 -14.30 -14.03
N VAL A 12 -17.53 -13.94 -12.74
CA VAL A 12 -16.34 -14.19 -11.93
C VAL A 12 -16.12 -15.70 -11.77
N GLN A 13 -17.15 -16.46 -11.45
CA GLN A 13 -17.07 -17.93 -11.31
C GLN A 13 -16.59 -18.59 -12.62
N LYS A 14 -17.18 -18.22 -13.76
CA LYS A 14 -16.75 -18.73 -15.06
C LYS A 14 -15.29 -18.39 -15.37
N ALA A 15 -14.86 -17.17 -15.02
CA ALA A 15 -13.48 -16.76 -15.17
C ALA A 15 -12.53 -17.57 -14.27
N LEU A 16 -12.94 -17.86 -13.02
CA LEU A 16 -12.16 -18.66 -12.07
C LEU A 16 -12.00 -20.11 -12.56
N ASP A 17 -13.07 -20.71 -13.06
CA ASP A 17 -13.08 -22.11 -13.55
C ASP A 17 -12.17 -22.32 -14.77
N GLY A 18 -11.98 -21.28 -15.58
CA GLY A 18 -11.17 -21.34 -16.78
C GLY A 18 -9.71 -20.91 -16.65
N LEU A 19 -9.33 -20.24 -15.55
CA LEU A 19 -7.98 -19.74 -15.37
C LEU A 19 -7.05 -20.78 -14.74
N ASP A 20 -5.86 -20.95 -15.33
CA ASP A 20 -4.80 -21.72 -14.69
C ASP A 20 -4.33 -21.05 -13.37
N PRO A 21 -3.79 -21.85 -12.40
CA PRO A 21 -3.42 -21.35 -11.07
C PRO A 21 -2.42 -20.19 -11.08
N LYS A 22 -1.52 -20.13 -12.07
CA LYS A 22 -0.53 -19.05 -12.20
C LYS A 22 -1.18 -17.77 -12.68
N THR A 23 -2.03 -17.87 -13.68
CA THR A 23 -2.79 -16.74 -14.24
C THR A 23 -3.75 -16.17 -13.21
N PHE A 24 -4.49 -17.01 -12.50
CA PHE A 24 -5.32 -16.63 -11.37
C PHE A 24 -4.52 -15.85 -10.29
N ARG A 25 -3.41 -16.42 -9.82
CA ARG A 25 -2.56 -15.76 -8.82
C ARG A 25 -2.06 -14.39 -9.29
N ASN A 26 -1.71 -14.25 -10.56
CA ASN A 26 -1.27 -12.97 -11.12
C ASN A 26 -2.42 -11.95 -11.18
N ALA A 27 -3.64 -12.38 -11.48
CA ALA A 27 -4.82 -11.53 -11.45
C ALA A 27 -5.10 -11.02 -10.03
N VAL A 28 -5.09 -11.92 -9.02
CA VAL A 28 -5.25 -11.55 -7.61
C VAL A 28 -4.19 -10.55 -7.17
N LYS A 29 -2.91 -10.78 -7.51
CA LYS A 29 -1.83 -9.83 -7.22
C LYS A 29 -2.04 -8.46 -7.85
N ALA A 30 -2.60 -8.40 -9.06
CA ALA A 30 -2.91 -7.13 -9.71
C ALA A 30 -4.00 -6.36 -8.97
N GLY A 31 -5.07 -7.04 -8.53
CA GLY A 31 -6.13 -6.45 -7.71
C GLY A 31 -5.62 -5.96 -6.35
N MET A 32 -4.83 -6.78 -5.66
CA MET A 32 -4.18 -6.42 -4.38
C MET A 32 -3.31 -5.18 -4.53
N ARG A 33 -2.52 -5.10 -5.60
CA ARG A 33 -1.67 -3.94 -5.88
C ARG A 33 -2.48 -2.68 -6.08
N LYS A 34 -3.59 -2.76 -6.80
CA LYS A 34 -4.48 -1.62 -7.06
C LYS A 34 -5.05 -1.07 -5.75
N SER A 35 -5.54 -1.93 -4.86
CA SER A 35 -6.08 -1.53 -3.55
C SER A 35 -5.01 -0.95 -2.61
N ALA A 36 -3.84 -1.59 -2.52
CA ALA A 36 -2.74 -1.10 -1.69
C ALA A 36 -2.19 0.26 -2.17
N ASN A 37 -2.27 0.55 -3.46
CA ASN A 37 -1.86 1.85 -4.01
C ASN A 37 -2.71 3.01 -3.50
N LEU A 38 -3.94 2.81 -3.06
CA LEU A 38 -4.76 3.86 -2.45
C LEU A 38 -4.06 4.42 -1.20
N ILE A 39 -3.60 3.54 -0.32
CA ILE A 39 -2.89 3.93 0.90
C ILE A 39 -1.53 4.55 0.56
N LYS A 40 -0.76 3.92 -0.34
CA LYS A 40 0.56 4.45 -0.73
C LYS A 40 0.46 5.85 -1.34
N SER A 41 -0.47 6.05 -2.25
CA SER A 41 -0.65 7.35 -2.92
C SER A 41 -1.04 8.45 -1.94
N GLU A 42 -1.90 8.14 -0.97
CA GLU A 42 -2.28 9.06 0.09
C GLU A 42 -1.09 9.39 1.00
N ALA A 43 -0.30 8.40 1.41
CA ALA A 43 0.89 8.60 2.22
C ALA A 43 1.93 9.49 1.49
N VAL A 44 2.13 9.27 0.19
CA VAL A 44 3.01 10.10 -0.65
C VAL A 44 2.48 11.54 -0.74
N ARG A 45 1.17 11.71 -0.90
CA ARG A 45 0.53 13.03 -0.96
C ARG A 45 0.74 13.79 0.34
N ASN A 46 0.44 13.16 1.48
CA ASN A 46 0.60 13.75 2.81
C ASN A 46 2.07 14.12 3.06
N TYR A 47 3.00 13.22 2.71
CA TYR A 47 4.43 13.49 2.86
C TYR A 47 4.89 14.71 2.05
N LYS A 48 4.47 14.82 0.79
CA LYS A 48 4.84 15.95 -0.06
C LYS A 48 4.26 17.28 0.43
N SER A 49 3.10 17.25 1.06
CA SER A 49 2.46 18.42 1.68
C SER A 49 3.26 18.89 2.91
N GLU A 50 3.69 17.96 3.75
CA GLU A 50 4.46 18.25 4.97
C GLU A 50 5.92 18.64 4.69
N TYR A 51 6.52 18.02 3.70
CA TYR A 51 7.94 18.15 3.35
C TYR A 51 8.13 18.51 1.87
N PRO A 52 7.71 19.73 1.45
CA PRO A 52 7.85 20.13 0.05
C PRO A 52 9.32 20.13 -0.40
N GLY A 53 9.57 19.64 -1.61
CA GLY A 53 10.92 19.51 -2.16
C GLY A 53 11.70 18.27 -1.72
N SER A 54 11.23 17.52 -0.71
CA SER A 54 11.87 16.27 -0.29
C SER A 54 11.53 15.11 -1.23
N ASN A 55 12.53 14.34 -1.65
CA ASN A 55 12.35 13.16 -2.47
C ASN A 55 12.25 11.84 -1.67
N ARG A 56 12.27 11.91 -0.32
CA ARG A 56 12.24 10.74 0.56
C ARG A 56 10.94 9.94 0.46
N HIS A 57 9.84 10.55 -0.02
CA HIS A 57 8.59 9.84 -0.31
C HIS A 57 8.79 8.61 -1.22
N LYS A 58 9.87 8.54 -2.00
CA LYS A 58 10.23 7.37 -2.82
C LYS A 58 10.54 6.12 -1.98
N ALA A 59 10.84 6.28 -0.69
CA ALA A 59 11.07 5.17 0.24
C ALA A 59 9.78 4.70 0.95
N ILE A 60 8.60 5.19 0.55
CA ILE A 60 7.32 4.61 0.93
C ILE A 60 7.09 3.41 0.02
N HIS A 61 7.26 2.21 0.55
CA HIS A 61 7.22 0.97 -0.22
C HIS A 61 5.86 0.30 -0.17
N MET A 62 5.56 -0.41 -1.25
CA MET A 62 4.43 -1.32 -1.34
C MET A 62 4.93 -2.65 -1.90
N LYS A 63 4.54 -3.74 -1.27
CA LYS A 63 4.89 -5.09 -1.69
C LYS A 63 3.65 -5.98 -1.66
N VAL A 64 3.39 -6.69 -2.75
CA VAL A 64 2.42 -7.78 -2.80
C VAL A 64 3.16 -9.08 -2.53
N TYR A 65 2.65 -9.90 -1.62
CA TYR A 65 3.29 -11.17 -1.27
C TYR A 65 3.31 -12.15 -2.43
N ARG A 66 4.30 -13.04 -2.44
CA ARG A 66 4.47 -14.06 -3.53
C ARG A 66 3.24 -14.96 -3.66
N THR A 67 2.60 -15.27 -2.54
CA THR A 67 1.38 -16.08 -2.50
C THR A 67 0.18 -15.40 -3.18
N GLY A 68 0.19 -14.07 -3.31
CA GLY A 68 -0.97 -13.30 -3.73
C GLY A 68 -2.02 -13.06 -2.62
N MET A 69 -1.80 -13.63 -1.42
CA MET A 69 -2.77 -13.58 -0.30
C MET A 69 -2.71 -12.30 0.53
N GLY A 70 -1.96 -11.30 0.09
CA GLY A 70 -1.87 -10.03 0.79
C GLY A 70 -0.91 -9.04 0.14
N ALA A 71 -1.01 -7.80 0.59
CA ALA A 71 -0.12 -6.71 0.23
C ALA A 71 0.23 -5.90 1.48
N MET A 72 1.37 -5.24 1.45
CA MET A 72 1.89 -4.41 2.51
C MET A 72 2.26 -3.04 1.95
N VAL A 73 1.92 -2.00 2.69
CA VAL A 73 2.45 -0.63 2.49
C VAL A 73 3.17 -0.24 3.77
N ASP A 74 4.45 0.09 3.69
CA ASP A 74 5.26 0.34 4.89
C ASP A 74 6.46 1.24 4.61
N LEU A 75 7.07 1.72 5.70
CA LEU A 75 8.30 2.49 5.77
C LEU A 75 9.46 1.57 6.20
N ILE A 76 9.81 0.61 5.35
CA ILE A 76 10.82 -0.40 5.62
C ILE A 76 12.00 -0.30 4.67
N PHE A 77 13.16 -0.80 5.12
CA PHE A 77 14.30 -1.00 4.25
C PHE A 77 14.00 -2.13 3.25
N LEU A 78 14.25 -1.86 1.96
CA LEU A 78 14.31 -2.88 0.92
C LEU A 78 15.75 -3.05 0.45
N LYS A 79 16.04 -4.23 -0.10
CA LYS A 79 17.35 -4.50 -0.73
C LYS A 79 17.58 -3.47 -1.85
N GLY A 80 18.63 -2.67 -1.72
CA GLY A 80 18.97 -1.59 -2.67
C GLY A 80 18.72 -0.17 -2.13
N ASP A 81 18.09 0.00 -0.97
CA ASP A 81 18.04 1.29 -0.28
C ASP A 81 19.44 1.63 0.25
N LYS A 82 20.17 2.49 -0.47
CA LYS A 82 21.53 2.91 -0.11
C LYS A 82 21.58 3.99 0.97
N GLU A 83 20.47 4.64 1.25
CA GLU A 83 20.36 5.73 2.22
C GLU A 83 19.37 5.36 3.33
N MET A 84 19.54 5.94 4.52
CA MET A 84 18.66 5.73 5.68
C MET A 84 17.27 6.39 5.52
N LYS A 85 16.76 6.47 4.30
CA LYS A 85 15.49 7.15 3.98
C LYS A 85 14.28 6.55 4.73
N PRO A 86 14.11 5.21 4.77
CA PRO A 86 12.98 4.63 5.50
C PRO A 86 13.04 4.91 7.00
N LEU A 87 14.23 4.90 7.60
CA LEU A 87 14.40 5.21 9.01
C LEU A 87 14.05 6.68 9.31
N VAL A 88 14.49 7.59 8.45
CA VAL A 88 14.13 9.01 8.56
C VAL A 88 12.63 9.22 8.43
N LEU A 89 11.98 8.55 7.48
CA LEU A 89 10.52 8.60 7.32
C LEU A 89 9.77 8.11 8.57
N ARG A 90 10.27 7.06 9.23
CA ARG A 90 9.69 6.58 10.49
C ARG A 90 9.80 7.61 11.61
N PHE A 91 10.96 8.25 11.73
CA PHE A 91 11.14 9.33 12.71
C PHE A 91 10.26 10.53 12.39
N GLN A 92 10.13 10.90 11.13
CA GLN A 92 9.23 11.98 10.72
C GLN A 92 7.76 11.63 11.00
N ASN A 93 7.35 10.38 10.73
CA ASN A 93 5.97 9.95 11.01
C ASN A 93 5.68 9.88 12.51
N ASN A 94 6.53 9.20 13.26
CA ASN A 94 6.27 8.85 14.67
C ASN A 94 6.81 9.88 15.67
N GLY A 95 7.66 10.79 15.20
CA GLY A 95 8.45 11.64 16.09
C GLY A 95 9.59 10.89 16.77
N THR A 96 10.30 11.58 17.63
CA THR A 96 11.36 11.03 18.48
C THR A 96 11.20 11.51 19.91
N ALA A 97 11.63 10.69 20.88
CA ALA A 97 11.78 11.16 22.25
C ALA A 97 12.88 12.24 22.36
N MET A 98 12.89 12.98 23.48
CA MET A 98 13.99 13.85 23.83
C MET A 98 15.30 13.05 23.84
N ARG A 99 16.31 13.62 23.23
CA ARG A 99 17.62 12.98 23.07
C ARG A 99 18.69 13.84 23.71
N ALA A 100 19.62 13.19 24.38
CA ALA A 100 20.82 13.85 24.92
C ALA A 100 22.08 13.14 24.42
N THR A 101 23.20 13.85 24.41
CA THR A 101 24.51 13.22 24.18
C THR A 101 24.93 12.47 25.44
N LYS A 102 25.97 11.63 25.35
CA LYS A 102 26.59 10.99 26.51
C LYS A 102 27.11 12.02 27.55
N ALA A 103 27.45 13.23 27.11
CA ALA A 103 27.87 14.34 27.94
C ALA A 103 26.69 15.17 28.49
N GLY A 104 25.43 14.74 28.30
CA GLY A 104 24.24 15.40 28.85
C GLY A 104 23.70 16.59 28.04
N TYR A 105 24.29 16.92 26.90
CA TYR A 105 23.77 17.99 26.04
C TYR A 105 22.47 17.57 25.37
N ASP A 106 21.44 18.42 25.49
CA ASP A 106 20.16 18.21 24.84
C ASP A 106 20.28 18.29 23.29
N ARG A 107 19.70 17.32 22.59
CA ARG A 107 19.57 17.29 21.13
C ARG A 107 18.15 17.50 20.67
N GLY A 108 17.24 17.82 21.57
CA GLY A 108 15.84 18.04 21.29
C GLY A 108 15.10 16.79 20.85
N PHE A 109 13.92 16.99 20.32
CA PHE A 109 13.05 15.95 19.79
C PHE A 109 12.49 16.37 18.43
N MET A 110 11.97 15.41 17.69
CA MET A 110 11.23 15.63 16.46
C MET A 110 9.75 15.37 16.76
N ALA A 111 8.89 16.36 16.47
CA ALA A 111 7.45 16.17 16.56
C ALA A 111 6.96 15.16 15.50
N ALA A 112 5.97 14.35 15.84
CA ALA A 112 5.35 13.43 14.92
C ALA A 112 4.51 14.18 13.88
N SER A 113 4.72 13.92 12.58
CA SER A 113 3.88 14.45 11.52
C SER A 113 2.67 13.57 11.21
N ASN A 114 2.76 12.28 11.54
CA ASN A 114 1.72 11.26 11.30
C ASN A 114 1.28 11.13 9.84
N PHE A 115 2.08 11.56 8.88
CA PHE A 115 1.73 11.56 7.46
C PHE A 115 1.29 10.18 6.96
N PHE A 116 1.99 9.13 7.40
CA PHE A 116 1.69 7.74 7.04
C PHE A 116 0.51 7.19 7.83
N SER A 117 0.50 7.40 9.14
CA SER A 117 -0.60 6.97 10.03
C SER A 117 -1.93 7.58 9.61
N ASN A 118 -1.96 8.86 9.25
CA ASN A 118 -3.14 9.54 8.75
C ASN A 118 -3.58 8.98 7.39
N ALA A 119 -2.66 8.64 6.50
CA ALA A 119 -2.98 8.03 5.22
C ALA A 119 -3.62 6.64 5.40
N VAL A 120 -3.10 5.82 6.31
CA VAL A 120 -3.68 4.52 6.66
C VAL A 120 -5.09 4.72 7.22
N ALA A 121 -5.27 5.61 8.20
CA ALA A 121 -6.58 5.89 8.79
C ALA A 121 -7.59 6.38 7.75
N ALA A 122 -7.18 7.25 6.82
CA ALA A 122 -8.06 7.83 5.81
C ALA A 122 -8.45 6.84 4.69
N LYS A 123 -7.56 5.91 4.33
CA LYS A 123 -7.73 5.07 3.13
C LYS A 123 -7.93 3.58 3.40
N LYS A 124 -7.70 3.11 4.63
CA LYS A 124 -7.84 1.68 4.98
C LYS A 124 -9.22 1.14 4.64
N SER A 125 -10.27 1.79 5.12
CA SER A 125 -11.66 1.37 4.88
C SER A 125 -12.01 1.36 3.39
N GLN A 126 -11.57 2.39 2.64
CA GLN A 126 -11.77 2.44 1.20
C GLN A 126 -11.00 1.32 0.49
N ALA A 127 -9.74 1.07 0.87
CA ALA A 127 -8.93 0.00 0.28
C ALA A 127 -9.53 -1.37 0.55
N GLU A 128 -10.04 -1.61 1.76
CA GLU A 128 -10.71 -2.86 2.12
C GLU A 128 -12.01 -3.06 1.35
N SER A 129 -12.84 -2.02 1.21
CA SER A 129 -14.12 -2.12 0.48
C SER A 129 -13.93 -2.29 -1.03
N GLU A 130 -12.86 -1.76 -1.59
CA GLU A 130 -12.54 -1.90 -3.01
C GLU A 130 -11.70 -3.16 -3.33
N LEU A 131 -11.17 -3.85 -2.31
CA LEU A 131 -10.26 -4.97 -2.52
C LEU A 131 -10.92 -6.08 -3.34
N ALA A 132 -12.09 -6.53 -2.95
CA ALA A 132 -12.82 -7.58 -3.65
C ALA A 132 -13.07 -7.16 -5.10
N ARG A 133 -13.63 -5.97 -5.33
CA ARG A 133 -13.88 -5.42 -6.66
C ARG A 133 -12.61 -5.38 -7.52
N ASN A 134 -11.51 -4.89 -6.98
CA ASN A 134 -10.26 -4.78 -7.73
C ASN A 134 -9.66 -6.15 -8.09
N VAL A 135 -9.85 -7.15 -7.22
CA VAL A 135 -9.44 -8.53 -7.50
C VAL A 135 -10.31 -9.14 -8.59
N ASP A 136 -11.63 -9.00 -8.48
CA ASP A 136 -12.58 -9.54 -9.46
C ASP A 136 -12.39 -8.90 -10.83
N GLU A 137 -12.26 -7.58 -10.92
CA GLU A 137 -11.92 -6.88 -12.16
C GLU A 137 -10.63 -7.41 -12.80
N ALA A 138 -9.61 -7.68 -11.97
CA ALA A 138 -8.33 -8.19 -12.47
C ALA A 138 -8.44 -9.63 -12.99
N ILE A 139 -9.26 -10.46 -12.34
CA ILE A 139 -9.55 -11.83 -12.77
C ILE A 139 -10.31 -11.81 -14.11
N VAL A 140 -11.41 -11.06 -14.19
CA VAL A 140 -12.23 -10.95 -15.41
C VAL A 140 -11.41 -10.38 -16.58
N LYS A 141 -10.59 -9.37 -16.35
CA LYS A 141 -9.69 -8.82 -17.35
C LYS A 141 -8.72 -9.87 -17.92
N LYS A 142 -8.19 -10.72 -17.04
CA LYS A 142 -7.31 -11.81 -17.47
C LYS A 142 -8.07 -12.89 -18.23
N ALA A 143 -9.23 -13.30 -17.75
CA ALA A 143 -10.07 -14.28 -18.41
C ALA A 143 -10.49 -13.83 -19.82
N ARG A 144 -10.84 -12.55 -20.01
CA ARG A 144 -11.12 -11.98 -21.32
C ARG A 144 -9.92 -12.03 -22.26
N LYS A 145 -8.73 -11.73 -21.73
CA LYS A 145 -7.47 -11.80 -22.51
C LYS A 145 -7.16 -13.23 -22.96
N GLU A 146 -7.57 -14.22 -22.17
CA GLU A 146 -7.39 -15.65 -22.45
C GLU A 146 -8.57 -16.23 -23.27
N GLY A 147 -9.57 -15.42 -23.62
CA GLY A 147 -10.74 -15.86 -24.40
C GLY A 147 -11.74 -16.73 -23.63
N LEU A 148 -11.74 -16.67 -22.28
CA LEU A 148 -12.58 -17.51 -21.43
C LEU A 148 -13.94 -16.89 -21.12
N VAL A 149 -14.08 -15.57 -21.22
CA VAL A 149 -15.30 -14.79 -20.98
C VAL A 149 -15.37 -13.59 -21.91
#